data_b7035082a286771ab3744197aec1c532
#
_entry.id   b7035082a286771ab3744197aec1c532
#
_cell.length_a   1.000
_cell.length_b   1.000
_cell.length_c   1.000
_cell.angle_alpha   90.00
_cell.angle_beta   90.00
_cell.angle_gamma   90.00
#
_symmetry.space_group_name_H-M   'P 1'
#
loop_
_entity.id
_entity.type
_entity.pdbx_description
1 polymer ?
#
loop_
_entity_poly.entity_id
_entity_poly.type
_entity_poly.pdbx_seq_one_letter_code
_entity_poly.pdbx_strand_id
1 'polypeptide(L)'
;MKVFSVAVCVLFFIMACQSPHSQVLSINHELELVIADYQYYKDHQSPFNRDISGDTNAQLPDLSPSNLEQQYLALKVIYQRLAQVDVGKLSQDEAINHAVLSYTIKNQLDNYINHEHYMPLTAESGFHVWISRINGQVSFKTEQDYRDYLARLAALPKYFSQQMFWMNKGIDEGITQPKIVLQGFEDSIKAFIKTDVTTSTYYQPFSKMPAYFSESLKSQLKTQAAASISEFVIPSYQKYYDYMVQRYQPSARDNIAASSLPNGEAYYLNRLQYYTTLPISVDDVHEIGLAEVARIRLEMDDIITQLAFAGSFADFVNFLRTDKQFYATSSEGLLKEASFIAKKMDAQLPKFFKTLPRTPYGVIEVPANIAPKYTTGRYSGPSRDDQAGNYWVNTYRLDRRPLYVLEALTLHEAVPGHHLQGSLAREMKNVPKFRNSTYISAFGEGWGLYSEYLGVEAGFYQSPYSDFGRLTYEMWRACRLVVDTGMHAKGWSRERAMNFLADNTALSLHNVKTEIDRYISWPGQALSYKMGELTIKKLRNMVELSLGENFDLREFHDQVLKNGSMPLSMLETIIIDYVEKKKVVLKEEKQ
;
A
#
# COMPACT_ATOMS: atom_id res chain seq x y z
N MET A 1 6.28 46.56 -32.42
CA MET A 1 5.14 47.45 -32.26
C MET A 1 3.89 46.56 -32.19
N LYS A 2 3.24 46.46 -31.16
CA LYS A 2 2.46 47.21 -30.20
C LYS A 2 2.32 46.44 -28.90
N VAL A 3 2.62 47.14 -27.83
CA VAL A 3 2.29 46.89 -26.45
C VAL A 3 0.79 47.05 -26.24
N PHE A 4 0.17 46.22 -25.39
CA PHE A 4 -1.02 46.62 -24.63
C PHE A 4 -0.99 46.00 -23.24
N SER A 5 -0.62 46.84 -22.29
CA SER A 5 -0.99 46.70 -20.88
C SER A 5 -2.45 47.14 -20.71
N VAL A 6 -3.21 46.39 -19.90
CA VAL A 6 -4.35 46.97 -19.21
C VAL A 6 -4.41 46.40 -17.80
N ALA A 7 -3.97 47.24 -16.86
CA ALA A 7 -4.35 47.12 -15.46
C ALA A 7 -5.66 47.88 -15.30
N VAL A 8 -6.64 47.26 -14.67
CA VAL A 8 -7.82 47.96 -14.14
C VAL A 8 -8.04 47.51 -12.70
N CYS A 9 -7.61 48.37 -11.79
CA CYS A 9 -8.09 48.41 -10.42
C CYS A 9 -9.53 48.96 -10.41
N VAL A 10 -10.45 48.23 -9.82
CA VAL A 10 -11.73 48.80 -9.37
C VAL A 10 -11.88 48.49 -7.88
N LEU A 11 -11.55 49.49 -7.08
CA LEU A 11 -11.97 49.56 -5.67
C LEU A 11 -13.44 49.92 -5.63
N PHE A 12 -14.27 49.04 -5.09
CA PHE A 12 -15.59 49.44 -4.57
C PHE A 12 -15.58 49.25 -3.06
N PHE A 13 -15.58 50.39 -2.36
CA PHE A 13 -15.97 50.44 -0.95
C PHE A 13 -17.47 50.29 -0.86
N ILE A 14 -17.91 49.21 -0.23
CA ILE A 14 -19.26 49.12 0.31
C ILE A 14 -19.12 48.87 1.82
N MET A 15 -19.39 49.91 2.60
CA MET A 15 -19.72 49.79 4.02
C MET A 15 -21.06 49.02 4.13
N ALA A 16 -21.04 47.85 4.68
CA ALA A 16 -22.24 47.13 5.11
C ALA A 16 -22.04 46.61 6.53
N CYS A 17 -23.04 46.81 7.36
CA CYS A 17 -23.13 46.47 8.76
C CYS A 17 -22.57 45.10 9.12
N GLN A 18 -21.64 45.08 10.04
CA GLN A 18 -21.12 43.86 10.65
C GLN A 18 -22.18 43.19 11.51
N SER A 19 -22.65 42.04 11.09
CA SER A 19 -23.31 41.07 11.94
C SER A 19 -22.29 40.14 12.59
N PRO A 20 -22.52 39.61 13.80
CA PRO A 20 -21.50 38.83 14.55
C PRO A 20 -21.13 37.46 13.96
N HIS A 21 -21.58 37.13 12.75
CA HIS A 21 -21.33 35.84 12.09
C HIS A 21 -20.14 35.82 11.16
N SER A 22 -19.40 36.93 11.00
CA SER A 22 -18.29 37.00 10.00
C SER A 22 -16.91 36.55 10.50
N GLN A 23 -16.77 36.16 11.77
CA GLN A 23 -15.46 35.75 12.31
C GLN A 23 -15.14 34.25 12.22
N VAL A 24 -16.11 33.39 11.93
CA VAL A 24 -15.90 31.94 11.84
C VAL A 24 -15.44 31.49 10.44
N LEU A 25 -15.65 32.31 9.41
CA LEU A 25 -15.34 31.98 8.01
C LEU A 25 -13.86 32.15 7.60
N SER A 26 -13.02 32.79 8.42
CA SER A 26 -11.66 33.14 7.97
C SER A 26 -10.58 32.08 8.25
N ILE A 27 -10.85 31.09 9.10
CA ILE A 27 -9.81 30.12 9.54
C ILE A 27 -9.84 28.87 8.66
N ASN A 28 -11.01 28.37 8.35
CA ASN A 28 -11.22 27.24 7.43
C ASN A 28 -10.78 27.56 6.00
N HIS A 29 -10.80 28.82 5.62
CA HIS A 29 -10.49 29.26 4.25
C HIS A 29 -9.04 28.99 3.83
N GLU A 30 -8.05 29.15 4.73
CA GLU A 30 -6.65 28.87 4.36
C GLU A 30 -6.41 27.37 4.15
N LEU A 31 -6.94 26.50 4.99
CA LEU A 31 -6.83 25.04 4.79
C LEU A 31 -7.54 24.61 3.49
N GLU A 32 -8.71 25.16 3.20
CA GLU A 32 -9.44 24.87 1.96
C GLU A 32 -8.64 25.28 0.72
N LEU A 33 -8.01 26.47 0.75
CA LEU A 33 -7.15 26.92 -0.34
C LEU A 33 -5.94 26.02 -0.52
N VAL A 34 -5.28 25.60 0.57
CA VAL A 34 -4.14 24.68 0.50
C VAL A 34 -4.56 23.31 -0.06
N ILE A 35 -5.72 22.80 0.33
CA ILE A 35 -6.28 21.56 -0.21
C ILE A 35 -6.57 21.70 -1.71
N ALA A 36 -7.14 22.84 -2.14
CA ALA A 36 -7.42 23.11 -3.54
C ALA A 36 -6.12 23.19 -4.36
N ASP A 37 -5.08 23.88 -3.85
CA ASP A 37 -3.77 23.97 -4.49
C ASP A 37 -3.10 22.61 -4.63
N TYR A 38 -3.18 21.77 -3.59
CA TYR A 38 -2.69 20.39 -3.66
C TYR A 38 -3.46 19.55 -4.68
N GLN A 39 -4.79 19.69 -4.73
CA GLN A 39 -5.60 18.97 -5.71
C GLN A 39 -5.26 19.44 -7.13
N TYR A 40 -5.12 20.75 -7.35
CA TYR A 40 -4.67 21.31 -8.62
C TYR A 40 -3.29 20.75 -9.03
N TYR A 41 -2.34 20.75 -8.09
CA TYR A 41 -1.01 20.15 -8.31
C TYR A 41 -1.13 18.68 -8.74
N LYS A 42 -1.87 17.85 -8.00
CA LYS A 42 -2.05 16.44 -8.34
C LYS A 42 -2.69 16.23 -9.71
N ASP A 43 -3.70 17.02 -10.02
CA ASP A 43 -4.44 16.88 -11.26
C ASP A 43 -3.56 17.23 -12.47
N HIS A 44 -2.61 18.18 -12.33
CA HIS A 44 -1.72 18.58 -13.41
C HIS A 44 -0.41 17.78 -13.49
N GLN A 45 -0.03 17.04 -12.44
CA GLN A 45 1.18 16.20 -12.45
C GLN A 45 0.96 14.82 -13.07
N SER A 46 -0.27 14.31 -13.06
CA SER A 46 -0.55 12.98 -13.58
C SER A 46 -1.00 13.04 -15.05
N PRO A 47 -0.19 12.51 -16.00
CA PRO A 47 -0.61 12.41 -17.40
C PRO A 47 -1.73 11.38 -17.62
N PHE A 48 -2.16 10.69 -16.56
CA PHE A 48 -3.26 9.71 -16.57
C PHE A 48 -4.56 10.28 -16.03
N ASN A 49 -4.58 11.54 -15.59
CA ASN A 49 -5.80 12.17 -15.07
C ASN A 49 -6.71 12.61 -16.23
N ARG A 50 -7.88 12.00 -16.31
CA ARG A 50 -8.86 12.19 -17.41
C ARG A 50 -9.69 13.47 -17.25
N ASP A 51 -9.75 14.03 -16.07
CA ASP A 51 -10.59 15.21 -15.77
C ASP A 51 -9.98 16.50 -16.35
N ILE A 52 -8.71 16.42 -16.79
CA ILE A 52 -8.03 17.55 -17.44
C ILE A 52 -8.11 17.32 -18.95
N SER A 53 -8.91 18.15 -19.63
CA SER A 53 -8.99 18.18 -21.07
C SER A 53 -7.67 18.65 -21.68
N GLY A 54 -7.15 17.96 -22.69
CA GLY A 54 -6.00 18.38 -23.47
C GLY A 54 -5.03 17.24 -23.78
N ASP A 55 -3.87 17.58 -24.35
CA ASP A 55 -2.86 16.68 -24.93
C ASP A 55 -2.16 15.74 -23.93
N THR A 56 -2.51 15.81 -22.63
CA THR A 56 -1.89 14.98 -21.58
C THR A 56 -2.20 13.51 -21.71
N ASN A 57 -3.32 13.14 -22.34
CA ASN A 57 -3.72 11.74 -22.50
C ASN A 57 -2.76 10.90 -23.36
N ALA A 58 -1.92 11.58 -24.16
CA ALA A 58 -0.91 10.94 -25.01
C ALA A 58 0.49 10.87 -24.35
N GLN A 59 0.65 11.34 -23.11
CA GLN A 59 1.95 11.49 -22.46
C GLN A 59 2.22 10.39 -21.41
N LEU A 60 3.50 10.24 -21.07
CA LEU A 60 4.00 9.55 -19.89
C LEU A 60 4.59 10.57 -18.90
N PRO A 61 4.77 10.19 -17.60
CA PRO A 61 5.42 11.06 -16.63
C PRO A 61 6.78 11.56 -17.13
N ASP A 62 7.02 12.86 -17.01
CA ASP A 62 8.33 13.43 -17.29
C ASP A 62 9.18 13.39 -16.01
N LEU A 63 10.26 12.60 -16.06
CA LEU A 63 11.20 12.42 -14.95
C LEU A 63 12.51 13.18 -15.19
N SER A 64 12.49 14.25 -16.01
CA SER A 64 13.65 15.10 -16.17
C SER A 64 14.02 15.79 -14.85
N PRO A 65 15.33 16.10 -14.62
CA PRO A 65 15.76 16.78 -13.40
C PRO A 65 15.01 18.09 -13.13
N SER A 66 14.81 18.91 -14.16
CA SER A 66 14.07 20.16 -14.04
C SER A 66 12.62 19.97 -13.62
N ASN A 67 11.94 18.93 -14.13
CA ASN A 67 10.55 18.68 -13.78
C ASN A 67 10.41 18.13 -12.35
N LEU A 68 11.28 17.21 -11.93
CA LEU A 68 11.26 16.71 -10.55
C LEU A 68 11.58 17.80 -9.53
N GLU A 69 12.53 18.70 -9.85
CA GLU A 69 12.83 19.86 -9.01
C GLU A 69 11.65 20.83 -8.90
N GLN A 70 11.00 21.15 -10.02
CA GLN A 70 9.79 21.98 -10.03
C GLN A 70 8.66 21.36 -9.20
N GLN A 71 8.45 20.04 -9.29
CA GLN A 71 7.48 19.32 -8.47
C GLN A 71 7.81 19.43 -6.98
N TYR A 72 9.07 19.22 -6.62
CA TYR A 72 9.53 19.38 -5.24
C TYR A 72 9.30 20.80 -4.72
N LEU A 73 9.67 21.82 -5.48
CA LEU A 73 9.49 23.22 -5.09
C LEU A 73 8.01 23.60 -4.94
N ALA A 74 7.16 23.14 -5.85
CA ALA A 74 5.72 23.38 -5.76
C ALA A 74 5.13 22.74 -4.50
N LEU A 75 5.46 21.46 -4.22
CA LEU A 75 5.02 20.79 -3.01
C LEU A 75 5.55 21.45 -1.73
N LYS A 76 6.79 21.93 -1.77
CA LYS A 76 7.39 22.63 -0.63
C LYS A 76 6.62 23.90 -0.26
N VAL A 77 6.20 24.68 -1.26
CA VAL A 77 5.37 25.87 -1.04
C VAL A 77 4.01 25.50 -0.42
N ILE A 78 3.34 24.47 -0.96
CA ILE A 78 2.06 23.99 -0.43
C ILE A 78 2.24 23.52 1.02
N TYR A 79 3.30 22.76 1.30
CA TYR A 79 3.60 22.27 2.65
C TYR A 79 3.89 23.38 3.66
N GLN A 80 4.63 24.41 3.23
CA GLN A 80 4.94 25.56 4.07
C GLN A 80 3.66 26.32 4.46
N ARG A 81 2.70 26.48 3.55
CA ARG A 81 1.40 27.09 3.84
C ARG A 81 0.58 26.20 4.77
N LEU A 82 0.56 24.89 4.52
CA LEU A 82 -0.11 23.93 5.39
C LEU A 82 0.42 23.99 6.82
N ALA A 83 1.72 24.14 7.01
CA ALA A 83 2.37 24.26 8.32
C ALA A 83 2.05 25.57 9.07
N GLN A 84 1.50 26.60 8.40
CA GLN A 84 1.05 27.84 9.02
C GLN A 84 -0.39 27.73 9.58
N VAL A 85 -1.14 26.71 9.21
CA VAL A 85 -2.51 26.50 9.67
C VAL A 85 -2.51 26.19 11.17
N ASP A 86 -3.25 26.96 11.95
CA ASP A 86 -3.40 26.75 13.39
C ASP A 86 -4.33 25.55 13.67
N VAL A 87 -3.71 24.39 13.88
CA VAL A 87 -4.42 23.11 14.10
C VAL A 87 -5.36 23.16 15.31
N GLY A 88 -5.04 23.98 16.34
CA GLY A 88 -5.86 24.12 17.55
C GLY A 88 -7.23 24.77 17.30
N LYS A 89 -7.43 25.37 16.13
CA LYS A 89 -8.68 26.03 15.74
C LYS A 89 -9.49 25.23 14.71
N LEU A 90 -8.99 24.09 14.27
CA LEU A 90 -9.65 23.25 13.28
C LEU A 90 -10.75 22.39 13.92
N SER A 91 -11.83 22.17 13.18
CA SER A 91 -12.77 21.10 13.50
C SER A 91 -12.08 19.72 13.40
N GLN A 92 -12.69 18.68 13.95
CA GLN A 92 -12.14 17.32 13.88
C GLN A 92 -11.88 16.87 12.44
N ASP A 93 -12.81 17.11 11.51
CA ASP A 93 -12.67 16.72 10.10
C ASP A 93 -11.55 17.49 9.40
N GLU A 94 -11.41 18.78 9.70
CA GLU A 94 -10.32 19.60 9.18
C GLU A 94 -8.95 19.20 9.75
N ALA A 95 -8.89 18.86 11.04
CA ALA A 95 -7.68 18.35 11.66
C ALA A 95 -7.22 17.02 11.02
N ILE A 96 -8.17 16.14 10.68
CA ILE A 96 -7.87 14.91 9.93
C ILE A 96 -7.39 15.25 8.52
N ASN A 97 -8.04 16.17 7.81
CA ASN A 97 -7.62 16.61 6.48
C ASN A 97 -6.19 17.17 6.51
N HIS A 98 -5.90 18.02 7.48
CA HIS A 98 -4.57 18.58 7.70
C HIS A 98 -3.51 17.49 7.97
N ALA A 99 -3.79 16.56 8.88
CA ALA A 99 -2.86 15.49 9.26
C ALA A 99 -2.55 14.55 8.08
N VAL A 100 -3.57 14.11 7.34
CA VAL A 100 -3.41 13.22 6.18
C VAL A 100 -2.68 13.93 5.04
N LEU A 101 -2.99 15.22 4.80
CA LEU A 101 -2.31 16.00 3.77
C LEU A 101 -0.85 16.26 4.13
N SER A 102 -0.57 16.64 5.39
CA SER A 102 0.79 16.84 5.89
C SER A 102 1.63 15.57 5.75
N TYR A 103 1.11 14.43 6.17
CA TYR A 103 1.77 13.13 6.03
C TYR A 103 2.09 12.83 4.56
N THR A 104 1.11 13.06 3.67
CA THR A 104 1.25 12.75 2.24
C THR A 104 2.29 13.64 1.56
N ILE A 105 2.23 14.95 1.78
CA ILE A 105 3.17 15.90 1.15
C ILE A 105 4.56 15.74 1.74
N LYS A 106 4.67 15.61 3.07
CA LYS A 106 5.97 15.41 3.73
C LYS A 106 6.70 14.21 3.15
N ASN A 107 6.03 13.07 2.97
CA ASN A 107 6.67 11.90 2.35
C ASN A 107 7.16 12.17 0.93
N GLN A 108 6.41 12.90 0.11
CA GLN A 108 6.85 13.23 -1.25
C GLN A 108 8.11 14.13 -1.23
N LEU A 109 8.17 15.09 -0.31
CA LEU A 109 9.34 15.93 -0.11
C LEU A 109 10.55 15.12 0.39
N ASP A 110 10.33 14.26 1.38
CA ASP A 110 11.37 13.39 1.96
C ASP A 110 11.92 12.41 0.90
N ASN A 111 11.07 11.83 0.05
CA ASN A 111 11.48 10.93 -1.03
C ASN A 111 12.39 11.63 -2.05
N TYR A 112 12.13 12.90 -2.37
CA TYR A 112 13.00 13.67 -3.25
C TYR A 112 14.35 13.98 -2.59
N ILE A 113 14.34 14.42 -1.32
CA ILE A 113 15.56 14.74 -0.54
C ILE A 113 16.43 13.51 -0.33
N ASN A 114 15.81 12.36 -0.07
CA ASN A 114 16.48 11.08 0.15
C ASN A 114 16.83 10.36 -1.17
N HIS A 115 16.60 10.98 -2.31
CA HIS A 115 16.92 10.43 -3.63
C HIS A 115 16.26 9.06 -3.92
N GLU A 116 15.05 8.80 -3.40
CA GLU A 116 14.38 7.52 -3.65
C GLU A 116 14.12 7.24 -5.13
N HIS A 117 14.00 8.29 -5.94
CA HIS A 117 13.89 8.20 -7.41
C HIS A 117 15.15 7.65 -8.09
N TYR A 118 16.28 7.50 -7.38
CA TYR A 118 17.48 6.80 -7.89
C TYR A 118 17.32 5.28 -7.84
N MET A 119 16.40 4.75 -7.02
CA MET A 119 16.14 3.33 -6.84
C MET A 119 14.70 2.96 -7.24
N PRO A 120 14.29 3.13 -8.53
CA PRO A 120 12.89 2.91 -8.96
C PRO A 120 12.53 1.42 -9.09
N LEU A 121 13.04 0.60 -8.19
CA LEU A 121 12.83 -0.86 -8.15
C LEU A 121 13.01 -1.40 -6.73
N THR A 122 12.36 -2.53 -6.47
CA THR A 122 12.51 -3.36 -5.27
C THR A 122 12.85 -4.79 -5.68
N ALA A 123 13.05 -5.70 -4.72
CA ALA A 123 13.25 -7.13 -5.01
C ALA A 123 12.12 -7.76 -5.83
N GLU A 124 10.88 -7.27 -5.66
CA GLU A 124 9.68 -7.86 -6.25
C GLU A 124 9.25 -7.18 -7.56
N SER A 125 9.57 -5.92 -7.77
CA SER A 125 9.01 -5.12 -8.85
C SER A 125 9.87 -3.89 -9.16
N GLY A 126 9.52 -3.17 -10.24
CA GLY A 126 10.14 -1.92 -10.60
C GLY A 126 9.29 -1.12 -11.59
N PHE A 127 9.79 0.04 -12.01
CA PHE A 127 9.08 0.94 -12.93
C PHE A 127 8.64 0.23 -14.23
N HIS A 128 9.40 -0.77 -14.70
CA HIS A 128 9.10 -1.54 -15.91
C HIS A 128 7.83 -2.40 -15.79
N VAL A 129 7.52 -2.88 -14.57
CA VAL A 129 6.27 -3.61 -14.29
C VAL A 129 5.11 -2.62 -14.11
N TRP A 130 5.34 -1.47 -13.45
CA TRP A 130 4.29 -0.49 -13.23
C TRP A 130 3.82 0.13 -14.54
N ILE A 131 4.76 0.52 -15.42
CA ILE A 131 4.42 1.10 -16.71
C ILE A 131 3.74 0.11 -17.66
N SER A 132 3.96 -1.21 -17.49
CA SER A 132 3.29 -2.22 -18.30
C SER A 132 1.77 -2.31 -18.06
N ARG A 133 1.30 -1.75 -16.94
CA ARG A 133 -0.13 -1.72 -16.55
C ARG A 133 -0.88 -0.47 -17.01
N ILE A 134 -0.27 0.36 -17.83
CA ILE A 134 -0.86 1.62 -18.32
C ILE A 134 -2.18 1.39 -19.08
N ASN A 135 -2.36 0.23 -19.73
CA ASN A 135 -3.62 -0.14 -20.37
C ASN A 135 -4.82 -0.20 -19.41
N GLY A 136 -4.59 -0.50 -18.12
CA GLY A 136 -5.64 -0.47 -17.09
C GLY A 136 -6.01 0.94 -16.62
N GLN A 137 -5.19 1.94 -16.91
CA GLN A 137 -5.37 3.33 -16.47
C GLN A 137 -6.01 4.24 -17.53
N VAL A 138 -6.20 3.74 -18.76
CA VAL A 138 -6.72 4.50 -19.89
C VAL A 138 -8.04 3.93 -20.40
N SER A 139 -8.83 4.78 -21.06
CA SER A 139 -10.05 4.34 -21.75
C SER A 139 -9.73 3.75 -23.11
N PHE A 140 -10.60 2.87 -23.61
CA PHE A 140 -10.53 2.31 -24.95
C PHE A 140 -11.93 2.29 -25.57
N LYS A 141 -12.61 3.46 -25.56
CA LYS A 141 -13.96 3.64 -26.10
C LYS A 141 -13.97 4.32 -27.47
N THR A 142 -13.09 5.26 -27.72
CA THR A 142 -13.01 6.04 -28.94
C THR A 142 -11.76 5.73 -29.73
N GLU A 143 -11.72 6.06 -31.02
CA GLU A 143 -10.50 5.97 -31.83
C GLU A 143 -9.37 6.80 -31.23
N GLN A 144 -9.68 7.97 -30.67
CA GLN A 144 -8.68 8.84 -30.05
C GLN A 144 -8.02 8.18 -28.83
N ASP A 145 -8.75 7.43 -28.02
CA ASP A 145 -8.18 6.68 -26.88
C ASP A 145 -7.08 5.72 -27.34
N TYR A 146 -7.29 5.03 -28.48
CA TYR A 146 -6.28 4.14 -29.06
C TYR A 146 -5.09 4.88 -29.63
N ARG A 147 -5.30 6.04 -30.25
CA ARG A 147 -4.22 6.90 -30.79
C ARG A 147 -3.38 7.48 -29.66
N ASP A 148 -4.00 7.96 -28.58
CA ASP A 148 -3.32 8.45 -27.38
C ASP A 148 -2.49 7.33 -26.73
N TYR A 149 -3.04 6.12 -26.69
CA TYR A 149 -2.29 4.97 -26.17
C TYR A 149 -1.07 4.63 -27.04
N LEU A 150 -1.21 4.66 -28.37
CA LEU A 150 -0.08 4.47 -29.29
C LEU A 150 1.01 5.54 -29.09
N ALA A 151 0.62 6.79 -28.88
CA ALA A 151 1.55 7.89 -28.59
C ALA A 151 2.31 7.66 -27.26
N ARG A 152 1.64 7.11 -26.24
CA ARG A 152 2.30 6.69 -24.98
C ARG A 152 3.30 5.55 -25.20
N LEU A 153 2.99 4.59 -26.07
CA LEU A 153 3.96 3.54 -26.43
C LEU A 153 5.19 4.14 -27.11
N ALA A 154 5.01 5.10 -27.99
CA ALA A 154 6.12 5.83 -28.63
C ALA A 154 6.95 6.68 -27.65
N ALA A 155 6.40 7.08 -26.50
CA ALA A 155 7.10 7.81 -25.45
C ALA A 155 7.93 6.91 -24.48
N LEU A 156 7.76 5.58 -24.51
CA LEU A 156 8.48 4.66 -23.63
C LEU A 156 10.00 4.77 -23.70
N PRO A 157 10.64 4.93 -24.87
CA PRO A 157 12.11 5.06 -24.93
C PRO A 157 12.63 6.26 -24.11
N LYS A 158 11.93 7.41 -24.13
CA LYS A 158 12.27 8.58 -23.30
C LYS A 158 12.09 8.27 -21.82
N TYR A 159 10.97 7.69 -21.42
CA TYR A 159 10.66 7.34 -20.04
C TYR A 159 11.71 6.36 -19.47
N PHE A 160 12.04 5.29 -20.18
CA PHE A 160 13.08 4.33 -19.76
C PHE A 160 14.46 4.99 -19.66
N SER A 161 14.79 5.87 -20.59
CA SER A 161 16.06 6.60 -20.55
C SER A 161 16.17 7.52 -19.33
N GLN A 162 15.09 8.18 -18.94
CA GLN A 162 15.05 9.02 -17.73
C GLN A 162 15.18 8.18 -16.45
N GLN A 163 14.53 7.00 -16.37
CA GLN A 163 14.70 6.08 -15.25
C GLN A 163 16.17 5.62 -15.13
N MET A 164 16.77 5.17 -16.23
CA MET A 164 18.18 4.77 -16.24
C MET A 164 19.14 5.93 -15.94
N PHE A 165 18.80 7.16 -16.30
CA PHE A 165 19.56 8.34 -15.90
C PHE A 165 19.65 8.47 -14.38
N TRP A 166 18.52 8.36 -13.66
CA TRP A 166 18.49 8.42 -12.21
C TRP A 166 19.18 7.23 -11.56
N MET A 167 19.00 6.03 -12.11
CA MET A 167 19.73 4.86 -11.64
C MET A 167 21.24 5.01 -11.80
N ASN A 168 21.74 5.64 -12.87
CA ASN A 168 23.16 5.97 -13.02
C ASN A 168 23.63 6.97 -11.96
N LYS A 169 22.83 8.00 -11.68
CA LYS A 169 23.11 8.91 -10.56
C LYS A 169 23.23 8.15 -9.24
N GLY A 170 22.33 7.19 -9.00
CA GLY A 170 22.40 6.32 -7.84
C GLY A 170 23.69 5.50 -7.79
N ILE A 171 24.17 4.96 -8.92
CA ILE A 171 25.47 4.27 -8.99
C ILE A 171 26.61 5.24 -8.61
N ASP A 172 26.62 6.44 -9.20
CA ASP A 172 27.69 7.41 -8.99
C ASP A 172 27.73 7.92 -7.53
N GLU A 173 26.61 7.96 -6.84
CA GLU A 173 26.47 8.45 -5.46
C GLU A 173 26.36 7.32 -4.41
N GLY A 174 26.44 6.05 -4.81
CA GLY A 174 26.36 4.91 -3.90
C GLY A 174 24.94 4.60 -3.40
N ILE A 175 23.92 5.15 -4.06
CA ILE A 175 22.49 4.96 -3.74
C ILE A 175 21.90 3.92 -4.69
N THR A 176 22.07 2.64 -4.39
CA THR A 176 21.56 1.53 -5.19
C THR A 176 20.83 0.51 -4.31
N GLN A 177 20.03 -0.35 -4.91
CA GLN A 177 19.57 -1.55 -4.23
C GLN A 177 20.76 -2.50 -3.98
N PRO A 178 20.72 -3.31 -2.91
CA PRO A 178 21.76 -4.32 -2.68
C PRO A 178 21.77 -5.40 -3.76
N LYS A 179 22.96 -5.81 -4.18
CA LYS A 179 23.18 -6.83 -5.22
C LYS A 179 22.42 -8.13 -4.96
N ILE A 180 22.34 -8.56 -3.69
CA ILE A 180 21.72 -9.82 -3.31
C ILE A 180 20.22 -9.89 -3.65
N VAL A 181 19.50 -8.78 -3.59
CA VAL A 181 18.05 -8.72 -3.89
C VAL A 181 17.75 -8.58 -5.38
N LEU A 182 18.78 -8.33 -6.18
CA LEU A 182 18.67 -8.19 -7.64
C LEU A 182 18.90 -9.50 -8.40
N GLN A 183 19.20 -10.59 -7.72
CA GLN A 183 19.43 -11.90 -8.35
C GLN A 183 18.16 -12.39 -9.06
N GLY A 184 18.25 -12.60 -10.38
CA GLY A 184 17.12 -13.02 -11.22
C GLY A 184 16.11 -11.90 -11.51
N PHE A 185 16.40 -10.64 -11.16
CA PHE A 185 15.52 -9.50 -11.46
C PHE A 185 15.36 -9.29 -12.97
N GLU A 186 16.41 -9.57 -13.75
CA GLU A 186 16.43 -9.49 -15.21
C GLU A 186 15.38 -10.37 -15.88
N ASP A 187 14.96 -11.47 -15.27
CA ASP A 187 13.89 -12.33 -15.80
C ASP A 187 12.54 -11.59 -15.87
N SER A 188 12.29 -10.70 -14.90
CA SER A 188 11.08 -9.88 -14.88
C SER A 188 11.05 -8.89 -16.05
N ILE A 189 12.19 -8.41 -16.52
CA ILE A 189 12.35 -7.53 -17.68
C ILE A 189 12.20 -8.33 -18.97
N LYS A 190 12.90 -9.48 -19.06
CA LYS A 190 12.88 -10.38 -20.20
C LYS A 190 11.47 -10.87 -20.55
N ALA A 191 10.60 -10.98 -19.54
CA ALA A 191 9.20 -11.35 -19.73
C ALA A 191 8.42 -10.42 -20.69
N PHE A 192 8.87 -9.18 -20.89
CA PHE A 192 8.27 -8.21 -21.80
C PHE A 192 8.93 -8.16 -23.20
N ILE A 193 10.05 -8.86 -23.40
CA ILE A 193 10.74 -8.94 -24.69
C ILE A 193 10.13 -10.12 -25.47
N LYS A 194 9.09 -9.84 -26.25
CA LYS A 194 8.31 -10.85 -26.96
C LYS A 194 8.68 -10.90 -28.44
N THR A 195 8.87 -12.09 -28.97
CA THR A 195 9.02 -12.34 -30.42
C THR A 195 7.68 -12.15 -31.16
N ASP A 196 6.59 -12.64 -30.59
CA ASP A 196 5.25 -12.38 -31.07
C ASP A 196 4.62 -11.21 -30.31
N VAL A 197 4.53 -10.06 -30.97
CA VAL A 197 3.99 -8.82 -30.39
C VAL A 197 2.54 -8.95 -29.95
N THR A 198 1.77 -9.86 -30.52
CA THR A 198 0.35 -10.05 -30.18
C THR A 198 0.16 -10.68 -28.80
N THR A 199 1.20 -11.31 -28.27
CA THR A 199 1.23 -11.87 -26.91
C THR A 199 1.66 -10.84 -25.84
N SER A 200 2.04 -9.64 -26.27
CA SER A 200 2.41 -8.56 -25.35
C SER A 200 1.21 -8.03 -24.58
N THR A 201 1.40 -7.72 -23.30
CA THR A 201 0.39 -7.02 -22.48
C THR A 201 0.00 -5.67 -23.09
N TYR A 202 0.91 -5.02 -23.79
CA TYR A 202 0.65 -3.77 -24.50
C TYR A 202 -0.25 -3.93 -25.73
N TYR A 203 -0.36 -5.15 -26.28
CA TYR A 203 -1.26 -5.43 -27.40
C TYR A 203 -2.69 -5.77 -26.97
N GLN A 204 -2.92 -6.10 -25.69
CA GLN A 204 -4.22 -6.56 -25.18
C GLN A 204 -5.40 -5.65 -25.55
N PRO A 205 -5.33 -4.30 -25.48
CA PRO A 205 -6.43 -3.43 -25.87
C PRO A 205 -6.88 -3.63 -27.32
N PHE A 206 -5.98 -4.01 -28.21
CA PHE A 206 -6.25 -4.21 -29.63
C PHE A 206 -6.82 -5.60 -29.95
N SER A 207 -6.76 -6.54 -29.01
CA SER A 207 -7.36 -7.86 -29.17
C SER A 207 -8.88 -7.83 -29.06
N LYS A 208 -9.45 -6.87 -28.35
CA LYS A 208 -10.88 -6.78 -28.02
C LYS A 208 -11.37 -5.34 -28.12
N MET A 209 -11.42 -4.83 -29.35
CA MET A 209 -11.87 -3.46 -29.62
C MET A 209 -13.41 -3.37 -29.66
N PRO A 210 -13.99 -2.16 -29.48
CA PRO A 210 -15.42 -1.93 -29.54
C PRO A 210 -16.07 -2.49 -30.80
N ALA A 211 -17.26 -3.10 -30.65
CA ALA A 211 -17.96 -3.72 -31.76
C ALA A 211 -18.40 -2.69 -32.85
N TYR A 212 -18.62 -1.44 -32.47
CA TYR A 212 -19.00 -0.36 -33.37
C TYR A 212 -17.85 0.20 -34.22
N PHE A 213 -16.61 -0.23 -34.02
CA PHE A 213 -15.51 0.13 -34.91
C PHE A 213 -15.60 -0.67 -36.22
N SER A 214 -15.35 0.01 -37.36
CA SER A 214 -15.26 -0.68 -38.65
C SER A 214 -14.08 -1.66 -38.67
N GLU A 215 -14.20 -2.74 -39.45
CA GLU A 215 -13.09 -3.72 -39.57
C GLU A 215 -11.83 -3.08 -40.17
N SER A 216 -11.98 -2.09 -41.04
CA SER A 216 -10.86 -1.31 -41.59
C SER A 216 -10.12 -0.57 -40.48
N LEU A 217 -10.82 0.13 -39.58
CA LEU A 217 -10.24 0.84 -38.45
C LEU A 217 -9.55 -0.14 -37.48
N LYS A 218 -10.23 -1.25 -37.15
CA LYS A 218 -9.64 -2.29 -36.28
C LYS A 218 -8.35 -2.85 -36.88
N SER A 219 -8.33 -3.14 -38.18
CA SER A 219 -7.14 -3.63 -38.88
C SER A 219 -6.00 -2.61 -38.83
N GLN A 220 -6.31 -1.34 -39.13
CA GLN A 220 -5.35 -0.25 -39.07
C GLN A 220 -4.72 -0.11 -37.67
N LEU A 221 -5.56 -0.06 -36.61
CA LEU A 221 -5.09 0.08 -35.22
C LEU A 221 -4.25 -1.12 -34.77
N LYS A 222 -4.61 -2.35 -35.17
CA LYS A 222 -3.80 -3.55 -34.90
C LYS A 222 -2.42 -3.48 -35.56
N THR A 223 -2.37 -3.04 -36.81
CA THR A 223 -1.10 -2.87 -37.53
C THR A 223 -0.22 -1.82 -36.88
N GLN A 224 -0.79 -0.67 -36.50
CA GLN A 224 -0.07 0.39 -35.80
C GLN A 224 0.41 -0.07 -34.42
N ALA A 225 -0.40 -0.84 -33.68
CA ALA A 225 -0.01 -1.40 -32.39
C ALA A 225 1.18 -2.36 -32.52
N ALA A 226 1.12 -3.28 -33.48
CA ALA A 226 2.22 -4.20 -33.73
C ALA A 226 3.51 -3.45 -34.08
N ALA A 227 3.44 -2.45 -34.95
CA ALA A 227 4.58 -1.60 -35.30
C ALA A 227 5.13 -0.85 -34.08
N SER A 228 4.26 -0.16 -33.30
CA SER A 228 4.70 0.59 -32.11
C SER A 228 5.33 -0.30 -31.03
N ILE A 229 4.81 -1.52 -30.84
CA ILE A 229 5.39 -2.47 -29.89
C ILE A 229 6.76 -2.92 -30.36
N SER A 230 6.92 -3.24 -31.64
CA SER A 230 8.21 -3.64 -32.20
C SER A 230 9.25 -2.53 -32.17
N GLU A 231 8.82 -1.30 -32.45
CA GLU A 231 9.72 -0.14 -32.60
C GLU A 231 10.10 0.52 -31.26
N PHE A 232 9.17 0.60 -30.32
CA PHE A 232 9.37 1.37 -29.09
C PHE A 232 9.38 0.52 -27.81
N VAL A 233 8.43 -0.44 -27.69
CA VAL A 233 8.29 -1.21 -26.45
C VAL A 233 9.45 -2.21 -26.29
N ILE A 234 9.58 -3.14 -27.24
CA ILE A 234 10.57 -4.20 -27.15
C ILE A 234 12.00 -3.65 -27.05
N PRO A 235 12.43 -2.65 -27.86
CA PRO A 235 13.76 -2.07 -27.72
C PRO A 235 13.99 -1.35 -26.38
N SER A 236 12.96 -0.73 -25.79
CA SER A 236 13.07 -0.10 -24.47
C SER A 236 13.35 -1.13 -23.37
N TYR A 237 12.62 -2.25 -23.39
CA TYR A 237 12.86 -3.35 -22.45
C TYR A 237 14.19 -4.05 -22.70
N GLN A 238 14.60 -4.23 -23.95
CA GLN A 238 15.90 -4.81 -24.28
C GLN A 238 17.04 -3.93 -23.76
N LYS A 239 16.98 -2.63 -24.01
CA LYS A 239 17.97 -1.66 -23.51
C LYS A 239 18.04 -1.65 -21.98
N TYR A 240 16.90 -1.75 -21.32
CA TYR A 240 16.86 -1.82 -19.85
C TYR A 240 17.41 -3.16 -19.33
N TYR A 241 17.12 -4.28 -19.99
CA TYR A 241 17.70 -5.58 -19.67
C TYR A 241 19.23 -5.54 -19.75
N ASP A 242 19.77 -5.06 -20.89
CA ASP A 242 21.21 -4.94 -21.10
C ASP A 242 21.85 -4.02 -20.06
N TYR A 243 21.21 -2.90 -19.74
CA TYR A 243 21.64 -1.98 -18.70
C TYR A 243 21.66 -2.64 -17.30
N MET A 244 20.65 -3.38 -16.95
CA MET A 244 20.59 -4.09 -15.66
C MET A 244 21.71 -5.12 -15.53
N VAL A 245 21.89 -5.95 -16.53
CA VAL A 245 22.89 -7.04 -16.51
C VAL A 245 24.32 -6.51 -16.59
N GLN A 246 24.59 -5.53 -17.47
CA GLN A 246 25.95 -5.10 -17.77
C GLN A 246 26.45 -3.96 -16.87
N ARG A 247 25.55 -3.17 -16.28
CA ARG A 247 25.94 -1.99 -15.52
C ARG A 247 25.34 -1.93 -14.11
N TYR A 248 24.01 -1.98 -13.95
CA TYR A 248 23.40 -1.71 -12.63
C TYR A 248 23.72 -2.80 -11.61
N GLN A 249 23.45 -4.08 -11.94
CA GLN A 249 23.71 -5.20 -11.04
C GLN A 249 25.20 -5.33 -10.66
N PRO A 250 26.18 -5.23 -11.58
CA PRO A 250 27.59 -5.24 -11.21
C PRO A 250 28.00 -4.09 -10.28
N SER A 251 27.40 -2.90 -10.45
CA SER A 251 27.70 -1.70 -9.67
C SER A 251 26.86 -1.57 -8.40
N ALA A 252 25.89 -2.46 -8.17
CA ALA A 252 25.03 -2.42 -7.00
C ALA A 252 25.84 -2.70 -5.72
N ARG A 253 25.42 -2.09 -4.60
CA ARG A 253 26.08 -2.23 -3.30
C ARG A 253 25.98 -3.66 -2.76
N ASP A 254 26.99 -4.09 -2.00
CA ASP A 254 26.99 -5.39 -1.33
C ASP A 254 26.30 -5.32 0.05
N ASN A 255 26.43 -4.20 0.77
CA ASN A 255 25.82 -4.02 2.09
C ASN A 255 24.30 -3.92 1.97
N ILE A 256 23.58 -4.69 2.78
CA ILE A 256 22.10 -4.73 2.78
C ILE A 256 21.46 -3.63 3.60
N ALA A 257 22.17 -3.06 4.58
CA ALA A 257 21.62 -2.10 5.51
C ALA A 257 21.26 -0.76 4.84
N ALA A 258 20.10 -0.21 5.16
CA ALA A 258 19.72 1.14 4.73
C ALA A 258 20.64 2.20 5.37
N SER A 259 21.09 1.96 6.62
CA SER A 259 22.06 2.84 7.31
C SER A 259 23.41 2.94 6.61
N SER A 260 23.75 2.04 5.69
CA SER A 260 24.99 2.12 4.90
C SER A 260 24.91 3.05 3.68
N LEU A 261 23.72 3.57 3.34
CA LEU A 261 23.55 4.60 2.32
C LEU A 261 24.11 5.95 2.79
N PRO A 262 24.43 6.88 1.88
CA PRO A 262 24.69 8.27 2.26
C PRO A 262 23.54 8.81 3.12
N ASN A 263 23.84 9.37 4.29
CA ASN A 263 22.85 9.77 5.32
C ASN A 263 21.89 8.64 5.74
N GLY A 264 22.34 7.38 5.65
CA GLY A 264 21.50 6.20 5.74
C GLY A 264 20.80 6.01 7.09
N GLU A 265 21.41 6.43 8.21
CA GLU A 265 20.76 6.39 9.53
C GLU A 265 19.54 7.31 9.57
N ALA A 266 19.69 8.56 9.12
CA ALA A 266 18.59 9.51 9.04
C ALA A 266 17.54 9.06 8.03
N TYR A 267 17.95 8.48 6.91
CA TYR A 267 17.05 7.89 5.92
C TYR A 267 16.24 6.75 6.53
N TYR A 268 16.88 5.80 7.21
CA TYR A 268 16.15 4.67 7.80
C TYR A 268 15.19 5.12 8.90
N LEU A 269 15.61 6.04 9.78
CA LEU A 269 14.72 6.62 10.79
C LEU A 269 13.51 7.32 10.16
N ASN A 270 13.73 8.07 9.07
CA ASN A 270 12.64 8.69 8.32
C ASN A 270 11.66 7.64 7.76
N ARG A 271 12.17 6.55 7.17
CA ARG A 271 11.32 5.46 6.67
C ARG A 271 10.56 4.76 7.79
N LEU A 272 11.21 4.47 8.91
CA LEU A 272 10.58 3.88 10.09
C LEU A 272 9.41 4.75 10.58
N GLN A 273 9.65 6.05 10.80
CA GLN A 273 8.62 6.98 11.25
C GLN A 273 7.51 7.18 10.23
N TYR A 274 7.83 7.19 8.95
CA TYR A 274 6.82 7.22 7.89
C TYR A 274 5.92 5.99 7.93
N TYR A 275 6.51 4.79 7.99
CA TYR A 275 5.74 3.54 7.92
C TYR A 275 5.04 3.17 9.23
N THR A 276 5.50 3.66 10.36
CA THR A 276 4.79 3.49 11.65
C THR A 276 3.85 4.65 11.96
N THR A 277 4.06 5.82 11.36
CA THR A 277 3.38 7.09 11.66
C THR A 277 3.52 7.56 13.13
N LEU A 278 4.55 7.08 13.83
CA LEU A 278 4.82 7.34 15.24
C LEU A 278 6.19 7.98 15.42
N PRO A 279 6.37 8.88 16.40
CA PRO A 279 7.66 9.43 16.77
C PRO A 279 8.43 8.43 17.67
N ILE A 280 8.80 7.29 17.11
CA ILE A 280 9.42 6.17 17.83
C ILE A 280 10.84 5.94 17.34
N SER A 281 11.71 5.45 18.22
CA SER A 281 13.09 5.10 17.89
C SER A 281 13.23 3.69 17.29
N VAL A 282 14.36 3.45 16.64
CA VAL A 282 14.69 2.12 16.09
C VAL A 282 14.82 1.09 17.21
N ASP A 283 15.41 1.48 18.35
CA ASP A 283 15.61 0.58 19.49
C ASP A 283 14.27 0.18 20.12
N ASP A 284 13.36 1.14 20.32
CA ASP A 284 12.04 0.84 20.87
C ASP A 284 11.26 -0.13 19.97
N VAL A 285 11.29 0.05 18.65
CA VAL A 285 10.63 -0.86 17.71
C VAL A 285 11.24 -2.27 17.78
N HIS A 286 12.56 -2.37 17.89
CA HIS A 286 13.26 -3.65 18.00
C HIS A 286 12.86 -4.39 19.28
N GLU A 287 12.88 -3.70 20.43
CA GLU A 287 12.52 -4.28 21.74
C GLU A 287 11.03 -4.68 21.79
N ILE A 288 10.13 -3.85 21.26
CA ILE A 288 8.72 -4.23 21.10
C ILE A 288 8.62 -5.52 20.29
N GLY A 289 9.37 -5.62 19.19
CA GLY A 289 9.40 -6.82 18.35
C GLY A 289 9.85 -8.07 19.11
N LEU A 290 10.93 -7.98 19.89
CA LEU A 290 11.43 -9.09 20.70
C LEU A 290 10.43 -9.51 21.79
N ALA A 291 9.78 -8.55 22.46
CA ALA A 291 8.76 -8.82 23.47
C ALA A 291 7.54 -9.54 22.86
N GLU A 292 7.06 -9.09 21.69
CA GLU A 292 5.94 -9.72 21.00
C GLU A 292 6.29 -11.13 20.50
N VAL A 293 7.50 -11.34 19.97
CA VAL A 293 7.99 -12.68 19.59
C VAL A 293 7.97 -13.62 20.78
N ALA A 294 8.47 -13.16 21.95
CA ALA A 294 8.46 -13.97 23.16
C ALA A 294 7.03 -14.30 23.62
N ARG A 295 6.13 -13.32 23.64
CA ARG A 295 4.72 -13.51 24.02
C ARG A 295 4.02 -14.54 23.12
N ILE A 296 4.10 -14.36 21.80
CA ILE A 296 3.43 -15.21 20.85
C ILE A 296 4.00 -16.63 20.90
N ARG A 297 5.31 -16.77 21.15
CA ARG A 297 5.95 -18.08 21.28
C ARG A 297 5.35 -18.89 22.44
N LEU A 298 5.07 -18.28 23.58
CA LEU A 298 4.42 -18.95 24.70
C LEU A 298 3.03 -19.48 24.31
N GLU A 299 2.23 -18.68 23.60
CA GLU A 299 0.91 -19.11 23.12
C GLU A 299 1.02 -20.29 22.12
N MET A 300 2.02 -20.26 21.24
CA MET A 300 2.28 -21.36 20.30
C MET A 300 2.72 -22.65 21.02
N ASP A 301 3.58 -22.54 22.03
CA ASP A 301 4.03 -23.67 22.83
C ASP A 301 2.87 -24.29 23.66
N ASP A 302 1.93 -23.47 24.12
CA ASP A 302 0.70 -23.94 24.79
C ASP A 302 -0.17 -24.79 23.83
N ILE A 303 -0.32 -24.39 22.57
CA ILE A 303 -1.05 -25.18 21.57
C ILE A 303 -0.36 -26.52 21.30
N ILE A 304 0.97 -26.54 21.18
CA ILE A 304 1.74 -27.77 20.98
C ILE A 304 1.53 -28.72 22.16
N THR A 305 1.52 -28.17 23.38
CA THR A 305 1.26 -28.92 24.62
C THR A 305 -0.17 -29.49 24.64
N GLN A 306 -1.17 -28.70 24.28
CA GLN A 306 -2.57 -29.16 24.19
C GLN A 306 -2.76 -30.28 23.18
N LEU A 307 -2.01 -30.27 22.08
CA LEU A 307 -2.01 -31.34 21.08
C LEU A 307 -1.26 -32.60 21.52
N ALA A 308 -0.59 -32.58 22.68
CA ALA A 308 0.30 -33.64 23.15
C ALA A 308 1.30 -34.11 22.07
N PHE A 309 1.82 -33.14 21.26
CA PHE A 309 2.73 -33.46 20.18
C PHE A 309 4.09 -33.88 20.74
N ALA A 310 4.56 -35.06 20.34
CA ALA A 310 5.83 -35.60 20.79
C ALA A 310 6.99 -35.06 19.91
N GLY A 311 7.57 -33.92 20.32
CA GLY A 311 8.67 -33.32 19.59
C GLY A 311 8.92 -31.89 20.04
N SER A 312 9.95 -31.29 19.48
CA SER A 312 10.28 -29.87 19.69
C SER A 312 9.35 -28.97 18.87
N PHE A 313 9.41 -27.67 19.13
CA PHE A 313 8.76 -26.65 18.29
C PHE A 313 9.17 -26.78 16.81
N ALA A 314 10.45 -27.01 16.54
CA ALA A 314 10.95 -27.21 15.18
C ALA A 314 10.34 -28.45 14.51
N ASP A 315 10.18 -29.53 15.25
CA ASP A 315 9.52 -30.75 14.75
C ASP A 315 8.06 -30.50 14.42
N PHE A 316 7.35 -29.75 15.26
CA PHE A 316 5.96 -29.36 15.01
C PHE A 316 5.82 -28.46 13.78
N VAL A 317 6.67 -27.46 13.65
CA VAL A 317 6.72 -26.60 12.46
C VAL A 317 7.02 -27.41 11.19
N ASN A 318 7.95 -28.36 11.27
CA ASN A 318 8.22 -29.26 10.14
C ASN A 318 7.03 -30.16 9.80
N PHE A 319 6.33 -30.69 10.81
CA PHE A 319 5.09 -31.44 10.61
C PHE A 319 4.05 -30.60 9.87
N LEU A 320 3.79 -29.36 10.30
CA LEU A 320 2.87 -28.45 9.62
C LEU A 320 3.26 -28.15 8.17
N ARG A 321 4.56 -28.03 7.89
CA ARG A 321 5.09 -27.74 6.55
C ARG A 321 5.02 -28.91 5.57
N THR A 322 4.96 -30.15 6.07
CA THR A 322 5.18 -31.36 5.24
C THR A 322 3.98 -32.29 5.18
N ASP A 323 3.10 -32.29 6.20
CA ASP A 323 1.97 -33.20 6.21
C ASP A 323 0.88 -32.73 5.24
N LYS A 324 0.46 -33.66 4.37
CA LYS A 324 -0.49 -33.40 3.28
C LYS A 324 -1.89 -33.01 3.76
N GLN A 325 -2.26 -33.35 4.99
CA GLN A 325 -3.57 -33.00 5.54
C GLN A 325 -3.81 -31.46 5.57
N PHE A 326 -2.75 -30.68 5.61
CA PHE A 326 -2.81 -29.22 5.70
C PHE A 326 -2.89 -28.51 4.35
N TYR A 327 -3.00 -29.23 3.24
CA TYR A 327 -2.94 -28.64 1.91
C TYR A 327 -4.14 -29.06 1.06
N ALA A 328 -4.69 -28.10 0.32
CA ALA A 328 -5.75 -28.40 -0.63
C ALA A 328 -5.24 -29.28 -1.78
N THR A 329 -6.08 -30.18 -2.25
CA THR A 329 -5.73 -31.10 -3.35
C THR A 329 -6.00 -30.51 -4.74
N SER A 330 -6.72 -29.38 -4.82
CA SER A 330 -7.02 -28.68 -6.06
C SER A 330 -7.14 -27.17 -5.83
N SER A 331 -6.90 -26.38 -6.88
CA SER A 331 -7.11 -24.92 -6.89
C SER A 331 -8.56 -24.57 -6.54
N GLU A 332 -9.51 -25.28 -7.12
CA GLU A 332 -10.94 -25.11 -6.85
C GLU A 332 -11.27 -25.37 -5.36
N GLY A 333 -10.66 -26.40 -4.76
CA GLY A 333 -10.82 -26.73 -3.34
C GLY A 333 -10.34 -25.57 -2.44
N LEU A 334 -9.16 -25.00 -2.73
CA LEU A 334 -8.64 -23.86 -1.99
C LEU A 334 -9.54 -22.62 -2.12
N LEU A 335 -10.05 -22.33 -3.32
CA LEU A 335 -10.97 -21.21 -3.54
C LEU A 335 -12.32 -21.39 -2.85
N LYS A 336 -12.87 -22.62 -2.85
CA LYS A 336 -14.11 -22.94 -2.14
C LYS A 336 -13.95 -22.72 -0.63
N GLU A 337 -12.83 -23.16 -0.07
CA GLU A 337 -12.57 -22.98 1.36
C GLU A 337 -12.41 -21.47 1.71
N ALA A 338 -11.62 -20.72 0.95
CA ALA A 338 -11.50 -19.28 1.14
C ALA A 338 -12.86 -18.56 1.03
N SER A 339 -13.68 -18.95 0.06
CA SER A 339 -15.03 -18.39 -0.14
C SER A 339 -15.98 -18.75 1.01
N PHE A 340 -15.90 -19.96 1.54
CA PHE A 340 -16.68 -20.41 2.68
C PHE A 340 -16.32 -19.61 3.95
N ILE A 341 -15.02 -19.44 4.23
CA ILE A 341 -14.54 -18.66 5.37
C ILE A 341 -15.03 -17.20 5.24
N ALA A 342 -14.85 -16.59 4.06
CA ALA A 342 -15.31 -15.24 3.79
C ALA A 342 -16.82 -15.08 4.04
N LYS A 343 -17.63 -16.03 3.55
CA LYS A 343 -19.09 -15.97 3.72
C LYS A 343 -19.53 -16.25 5.16
N LYS A 344 -18.80 -17.09 5.88
CA LYS A 344 -19.03 -17.31 7.32
C LYS A 344 -18.80 -16.02 8.11
N MET A 345 -17.78 -15.21 7.75
CA MET A 345 -17.50 -13.93 8.40
C MET A 345 -18.52 -12.85 8.03
N ASP A 346 -19.02 -12.81 6.78
CA ASP A 346 -20.11 -11.89 6.38
C ASP A 346 -21.29 -11.96 7.37
N ALA A 347 -21.66 -13.15 7.79
CA ALA A 347 -22.77 -13.36 8.73
C ALA A 347 -22.48 -12.85 10.16
N GLN A 348 -21.22 -12.65 10.52
CA GLN A 348 -20.81 -12.13 11.82
C GLN A 348 -20.67 -10.61 11.85
N LEU A 349 -20.46 -9.96 10.70
CA LEU A 349 -20.17 -8.53 10.62
C LEU A 349 -21.11 -7.63 11.44
N PRO A 350 -22.44 -7.84 11.48
CA PRO A 350 -23.35 -7.01 12.28
C PRO A 350 -23.11 -7.06 13.78
N LYS A 351 -22.37 -8.09 14.29
CA LYS A 351 -21.99 -8.17 15.70
C LYS A 351 -20.78 -7.29 16.03
N PHE A 352 -20.00 -6.96 15.02
CA PHE A 352 -18.74 -6.22 15.17
C PHE A 352 -18.78 -4.80 14.64
N PHE A 353 -19.74 -4.47 13.74
CA PHE A 353 -19.83 -3.17 13.07
C PHE A 353 -21.27 -2.70 13.02
N LYS A 354 -21.48 -1.39 13.21
CA LYS A 354 -22.76 -0.71 12.94
C LYS A 354 -22.87 -0.31 11.47
N THR A 355 -21.74 0.06 10.86
CA THR A 355 -21.66 0.51 9.46
C THR A 355 -20.99 -0.58 8.62
N LEU A 356 -21.69 -1.01 7.56
CA LEU A 356 -21.19 -2.00 6.59
C LEU A 356 -21.03 -1.37 5.21
N PRO A 357 -20.02 -1.73 4.43
CA PRO A 357 -19.82 -1.22 3.09
C PRO A 357 -20.90 -1.73 2.12
N ARG A 358 -21.18 -0.93 1.09
CA ARG A 358 -22.09 -1.29 0.00
C ARG A 358 -21.37 -2.03 -1.13
N THR A 359 -20.08 -1.78 -1.29
CA THR A 359 -19.24 -2.41 -2.33
C THR A 359 -19.14 -3.90 -2.07
N PRO A 360 -19.55 -4.78 -3.02
CA PRO A 360 -19.35 -6.22 -2.90
C PRO A 360 -17.90 -6.62 -3.21
N TYR A 361 -17.55 -7.87 -2.90
CA TYR A 361 -16.27 -8.48 -3.30
C TYR A 361 -16.46 -9.93 -3.77
N GLY A 362 -15.46 -10.41 -4.51
CA GLY A 362 -15.34 -11.80 -4.93
C GLY A 362 -14.04 -12.43 -4.45
N VAL A 363 -14.01 -13.76 -4.36
CA VAL A 363 -12.80 -14.56 -4.11
C VAL A 363 -12.39 -15.18 -5.43
N ILE A 364 -11.20 -14.83 -5.93
CA ILE A 364 -10.73 -15.24 -7.24
C ILE A 364 -9.26 -15.66 -7.21
N GLU A 365 -8.83 -16.39 -8.22
CA GLU A 365 -7.42 -16.77 -8.37
C GLU A 365 -6.53 -15.56 -8.69
N VAL A 366 -5.31 -15.60 -8.17
CA VAL A 366 -4.24 -14.74 -8.70
C VAL A 366 -4.01 -15.09 -10.17
N PRO A 367 -3.93 -14.09 -11.09
CA PRO A 367 -3.68 -14.36 -12.51
C PRO A 367 -2.44 -15.23 -12.73
N ALA A 368 -2.55 -16.28 -13.54
CA ALA A 368 -1.55 -17.33 -13.70
C ALA A 368 -0.16 -16.80 -14.12
N ASN A 369 -0.13 -15.70 -14.88
CA ASN A 369 1.13 -15.09 -15.35
C ASN A 369 1.95 -14.41 -14.24
N ILE A 370 1.33 -14.04 -13.11
CA ILE A 370 2.01 -13.43 -11.97
C ILE A 370 2.08 -14.35 -10.75
N ALA A 371 1.21 -15.36 -10.66
CA ALA A 371 1.08 -16.27 -9.51
C ALA A 371 2.40 -16.89 -9.02
N PRO A 372 3.38 -17.29 -9.88
CA PRO A 372 4.65 -17.87 -9.44
C PRO A 372 5.50 -16.96 -8.54
N LYS A 373 5.41 -15.64 -8.73
CA LYS A 373 6.17 -14.62 -7.98
C LYS A 373 5.28 -13.81 -7.03
N TYR A 374 4.00 -14.19 -6.88
CA TYR A 374 3.02 -13.46 -6.07
C TYR A 374 2.93 -14.02 -4.66
N THR A 375 2.57 -13.17 -3.70
CA THR A 375 2.29 -13.56 -2.31
C THR A 375 1.12 -14.54 -2.19
N THR A 376 0.81 -15.00 -0.98
CA THR A 376 -0.23 -16.00 -0.70
C THR A 376 -1.64 -15.54 -1.07
N GLY A 377 -1.93 -14.27 -0.86
CA GLY A 377 -3.18 -13.61 -1.23
C GLY A 377 -3.05 -12.10 -1.11
N ARG A 378 -4.02 -11.36 -1.66
CA ARG A 378 -4.11 -9.91 -1.53
C ARG A 378 -5.50 -9.41 -1.91
N TYR A 379 -5.98 -8.42 -1.18
CA TYR A 379 -7.14 -7.64 -1.62
C TYR A 379 -6.77 -6.65 -2.72
N SER A 380 -7.63 -6.56 -3.73
CA SER A 380 -7.58 -5.55 -4.78
C SER A 380 -8.93 -4.84 -4.84
N GLY A 381 -8.94 -3.57 -4.46
CA GLY A 381 -10.15 -2.74 -4.51
C GLY A 381 -10.61 -2.48 -5.95
N PRO A 382 -11.89 -2.12 -6.15
CA PRO A 382 -12.41 -1.79 -7.47
C PRO A 382 -11.75 -0.52 -8.03
N SER A 383 -11.46 -0.50 -9.32
CA SER A 383 -10.94 0.67 -10.02
C SER A 383 -12.05 1.60 -10.54
N ARG A 384 -13.31 1.10 -10.59
CA ARG A 384 -14.51 1.83 -11.04
C ARG A 384 -15.70 1.47 -10.17
N ASP A 385 -16.75 2.29 -10.19
CA ASP A 385 -17.94 2.10 -9.35
C ASP A 385 -18.85 0.93 -9.81
N ASP A 386 -18.64 0.42 -11.03
CA ASP A 386 -19.33 -0.75 -11.59
C ASP A 386 -18.55 -2.06 -11.39
N GLN A 387 -17.53 -2.07 -10.52
CA GLN A 387 -16.70 -3.24 -10.23
C GLN A 387 -16.79 -3.63 -8.76
N ALA A 388 -16.68 -4.93 -8.51
CA ALA A 388 -16.49 -5.47 -7.17
C ALA A 388 -15.01 -5.40 -6.75
N GLY A 389 -14.75 -5.41 -5.45
CA GLY A 389 -13.43 -5.73 -4.93
C GLY A 389 -13.09 -7.22 -5.15
N ASN A 390 -11.82 -7.56 -5.12
CA ASN A 390 -11.35 -8.93 -5.30
C ASN A 390 -10.38 -9.33 -4.19
N TYR A 391 -10.70 -10.39 -3.49
CA TYR A 391 -9.73 -11.14 -2.70
C TYR A 391 -9.06 -12.16 -3.62
N TRP A 392 -7.80 -11.90 -3.98
CA TRP A 392 -6.97 -12.78 -4.78
C TRP A 392 -6.35 -13.85 -3.91
N VAL A 393 -6.58 -15.13 -4.23
CA VAL A 393 -5.99 -16.29 -3.57
C VAL A 393 -4.99 -16.93 -4.53
N ASN A 394 -3.76 -17.13 -4.09
CA ASN A 394 -2.72 -17.72 -4.93
C ASN A 394 -2.82 -19.25 -4.93
N THR A 395 -3.27 -19.81 -6.05
CA THR A 395 -3.41 -21.25 -6.26
C THR A 395 -2.17 -21.93 -6.85
N TYR A 396 -1.11 -21.16 -7.15
CA TYR A 396 0.15 -21.70 -7.63
C TYR A 396 0.90 -22.42 -6.51
N ARG A 397 1.31 -23.68 -6.75
CA ARG A 397 2.01 -24.52 -5.77
C ARG A 397 1.19 -24.71 -4.49
N LEU A 398 0.12 -25.49 -4.58
CA LEU A 398 -0.78 -25.81 -3.47
C LEU A 398 -0.03 -26.39 -2.26
N ASP A 399 1.05 -27.13 -2.49
CA ASP A 399 1.96 -27.67 -1.47
C ASP A 399 2.66 -26.59 -0.62
N ARG A 400 2.43 -25.31 -0.93
CA ARG A 400 2.97 -24.13 -0.21
C ARG A 400 1.87 -23.19 0.27
N ARG A 401 0.61 -23.63 0.21
CA ARG A 401 -0.59 -22.85 0.59
C ARG A 401 -1.36 -23.61 1.68
N PRO A 402 -0.83 -23.63 2.92
CA PRO A 402 -1.44 -24.41 3.96
C PRO A 402 -2.80 -23.86 4.38
N LEU A 403 -3.75 -24.75 4.61
CA LEU A 403 -5.12 -24.41 5.01
C LEU A 403 -5.19 -23.83 6.42
N TYR A 404 -4.24 -24.16 7.30
CA TYR A 404 -4.25 -23.66 8.68
C TYR A 404 -4.04 -22.13 8.80
N VAL A 405 -3.52 -21.46 7.78
CA VAL A 405 -3.41 -19.99 7.75
C VAL A 405 -4.54 -19.32 6.96
N LEU A 406 -5.42 -20.10 6.32
CA LEU A 406 -6.38 -19.54 5.37
C LEU A 406 -7.47 -18.71 6.04
N GLU A 407 -7.89 -19.06 7.27
CA GLU A 407 -8.83 -18.25 8.06
C GLU A 407 -8.23 -16.87 8.33
N ALA A 408 -7.01 -16.79 8.89
CA ALA A 408 -6.34 -15.53 9.17
C ALA A 408 -6.13 -14.68 7.89
N LEU A 409 -5.67 -15.31 6.80
CA LEU A 409 -5.50 -14.62 5.51
C LEU A 409 -6.82 -14.06 4.99
N THR A 410 -7.90 -14.84 5.06
CA THR A 410 -9.22 -14.41 4.56
C THR A 410 -9.78 -13.24 5.38
N LEU A 411 -9.63 -13.28 6.71
CA LEU A 411 -10.05 -12.19 7.59
C LEU A 411 -9.22 -10.90 7.35
N HIS A 412 -7.94 -11.03 7.00
CA HIS A 412 -7.05 -9.92 6.67
C HIS A 412 -7.43 -9.27 5.33
N GLU A 413 -7.58 -10.07 4.28
CA GLU A 413 -7.73 -9.56 2.91
C GLU A 413 -9.19 -9.22 2.55
N ALA A 414 -10.14 -10.03 3.02
CA ALA A 414 -11.55 -9.82 2.75
C ALA A 414 -12.22 -9.01 3.89
N VAL A 415 -13.11 -9.64 4.63
CA VAL A 415 -13.81 -9.02 5.77
C VAL A 415 -13.41 -9.70 7.08
N PRO A 416 -13.23 -8.93 8.15
CA PRO A 416 -13.43 -7.48 8.29
C PRO A 416 -12.21 -6.62 7.89
N GLY A 417 -11.20 -7.20 7.23
CA GLY A 417 -9.94 -6.57 6.90
C GLY A 417 -9.99 -5.57 5.74
N HIS A 418 -9.08 -5.72 4.79
CA HIS A 418 -8.83 -4.73 3.74
C HIS A 418 -10.04 -4.40 2.87
N HIS A 419 -10.90 -5.38 2.55
CA HIS A 419 -12.09 -5.09 1.77
C HIS A 419 -13.04 -4.15 2.52
N LEU A 420 -13.39 -4.47 3.77
CA LEU A 420 -14.30 -3.65 4.56
C LEU A 420 -13.73 -2.25 4.79
N GLN A 421 -12.47 -2.15 5.22
CA GLN A 421 -11.77 -0.89 5.45
C GLN A 421 -11.70 -0.02 4.19
N GLY A 422 -11.21 -0.60 3.08
CA GLY A 422 -11.03 0.13 1.82
C GLY A 422 -12.35 0.57 1.20
N SER A 423 -13.39 -0.24 1.33
CA SER A 423 -14.74 0.10 0.83
C SER A 423 -15.37 1.24 1.63
N LEU A 424 -15.31 1.20 2.96
CA LEU A 424 -15.79 2.31 3.80
C LEU A 424 -15.06 3.62 3.50
N ALA A 425 -13.72 3.58 3.36
CA ALA A 425 -12.94 4.77 3.00
C ALA A 425 -13.35 5.34 1.63
N ARG A 426 -13.58 4.48 0.64
CA ARG A 426 -14.01 4.89 -0.70
C ARG A 426 -15.43 5.46 -0.72
N GLU A 427 -16.30 4.98 0.16
CA GLU A 427 -17.70 5.39 0.27
C GLU A 427 -17.90 6.69 1.08
N MET A 428 -16.85 7.25 1.68
CA MET A 428 -16.92 8.54 2.38
C MET A 428 -17.41 9.64 1.45
N LYS A 429 -18.33 10.48 1.98
CA LYS A 429 -18.90 11.63 1.26
C LYS A 429 -18.44 12.93 1.90
N ASN A 430 -18.46 14.00 1.11
CA ASN A 430 -18.15 15.36 1.58
C ASN A 430 -16.73 15.50 2.17
N VAL A 431 -15.78 14.69 1.67
CA VAL A 431 -14.36 14.79 2.02
C VAL A 431 -13.53 15.18 0.78
N PRO A 432 -12.38 15.81 0.95
CA PRO A 432 -11.46 16.08 -0.16
C PRO A 432 -11.07 14.80 -0.90
N LYS A 433 -10.94 14.85 -2.23
CA LYS A 433 -10.66 13.68 -3.09
C LYS A 433 -9.48 12.82 -2.59
N PHE A 434 -8.43 13.43 -2.06
CA PHE A 434 -7.27 12.68 -1.57
C PHE A 434 -7.62 11.74 -0.40
N ARG A 435 -8.60 12.07 0.44
CA ARG A 435 -9.01 11.25 1.59
C ARG A 435 -9.55 9.88 1.18
N ASN A 436 -10.30 9.81 0.08
CA ASN A 436 -10.84 8.54 -0.43
C ASN A 436 -9.78 7.63 -1.04
N SER A 437 -8.63 8.15 -1.43
CA SER A 437 -7.56 7.43 -2.14
C SER A 437 -6.26 7.28 -1.36
N THR A 438 -6.09 7.99 -0.23
CA THR A 438 -4.87 7.89 0.56
C THR A 438 -4.88 6.58 1.37
N TYR A 439 -3.82 5.80 1.20
CA TYR A 439 -3.54 4.61 2.00
C TYR A 439 -2.32 4.87 2.89
N ILE A 440 -2.52 4.76 4.19
CA ILE A 440 -1.45 4.87 5.19
C ILE A 440 -1.17 3.48 5.72
N SER A 441 0.04 2.99 5.47
CA SER A 441 0.40 1.58 5.67
C SER A 441 0.16 1.11 7.11
N ALA A 442 0.57 1.89 8.12
CA ALA A 442 0.36 1.52 9.53
C ALA A 442 -1.12 1.37 9.89
N PHE A 443 -1.97 2.24 9.36
CA PHE A 443 -3.42 2.16 9.57
C PHE A 443 -4.03 0.97 8.83
N GLY A 444 -3.68 0.80 7.54
CA GLY A 444 -4.25 -0.26 6.70
C GLY A 444 -3.84 -1.66 7.14
N GLU A 445 -2.54 -1.88 7.25
CA GLU A 445 -1.98 -3.19 7.63
C GLU A 445 -2.21 -3.52 9.10
N GLY A 446 -2.19 -2.48 9.96
CA GLY A 446 -2.54 -2.63 11.38
C GLY A 446 -3.98 -3.09 11.56
N TRP A 447 -4.92 -2.53 10.80
CA TRP A 447 -6.29 -2.98 10.76
C TRP A 447 -6.42 -4.42 10.23
N GLY A 448 -5.72 -4.76 9.15
CA GLY A 448 -5.69 -6.12 8.60
C GLY A 448 -5.26 -7.15 9.64
N LEU A 449 -4.16 -6.88 10.36
CA LEU A 449 -3.66 -7.78 11.41
C LEU A 449 -4.60 -7.80 12.64
N TYR A 450 -5.19 -6.68 13.02
CA TYR A 450 -6.23 -6.62 14.04
C TYR A 450 -7.47 -7.43 13.63
N SER A 451 -7.82 -7.45 12.36
CA SER A 451 -8.91 -8.25 11.82
C SER A 451 -8.67 -9.77 11.94
N GLU A 452 -7.41 -10.21 11.80
CA GLU A 452 -7.02 -11.61 12.10
C GLU A 452 -7.32 -11.95 13.57
N TYR A 453 -6.99 -11.05 14.50
CA TYR A 453 -7.29 -11.21 15.93
C TYR A 453 -8.80 -11.27 16.20
N LEU A 454 -9.62 -10.44 15.54
CA LEU A 454 -11.09 -10.47 15.70
C LEU A 454 -11.70 -11.84 15.35
N GLY A 455 -11.02 -12.65 14.56
CA GLY A 455 -11.40 -14.01 14.27
C GLY A 455 -11.55 -14.89 15.52
N VAL A 456 -10.79 -14.62 16.59
CA VAL A 456 -10.92 -15.29 17.89
C VAL A 456 -12.32 -15.02 18.48
N GLU A 457 -12.71 -13.75 18.54
CA GLU A 457 -13.99 -13.31 19.09
C GLU A 457 -15.18 -13.70 18.18
N ALA A 458 -14.95 -13.82 16.88
CA ALA A 458 -15.95 -14.26 15.91
C ALA A 458 -16.14 -15.79 15.87
N GLY A 459 -15.39 -16.54 16.67
CA GLY A 459 -15.48 -18.00 16.77
C GLY A 459 -14.88 -18.73 15.55
N PHE A 460 -13.87 -18.14 14.93
CA PHE A 460 -12.95 -18.82 14.02
C PHE A 460 -11.86 -19.54 14.83
N TYR A 461 -10.93 -20.17 14.17
CA TYR A 461 -9.80 -20.88 14.80
C TYR A 461 -10.23 -22.01 15.74
N GLN A 462 -11.24 -22.79 15.32
CA GLN A 462 -11.79 -23.91 16.10
C GLN A 462 -10.83 -25.12 16.21
N SER A 463 -9.92 -25.25 15.26
CA SER A 463 -8.85 -26.25 15.29
C SER A 463 -7.60 -25.66 15.96
N PRO A 464 -6.91 -26.40 16.85
CA PRO A 464 -5.59 -25.97 17.34
C PRO A 464 -4.60 -25.65 16.21
N TYR A 465 -4.72 -26.29 15.06
CA TYR A 465 -3.89 -26.01 13.89
C TYR A 465 -4.24 -24.67 13.25
N SER A 466 -5.53 -24.29 13.17
CA SER A 466 -5.91 -22.99 12.62
C SER A 466 -5.56 -21.85 13.58
N ASP A 467 -5.62 -22.05 14.90
CA ASP A 467 -5.14 -21.07 15.87
C ASP A 467 -3.62 -20.92 15.84
N PHE A 468 -2.88 -22.02 15.72
CA PHE A 468 -1.45 -21.96 15.46
C PHE A 468 -1.13 -21.24 14.13
N GLY A 469 -1.98 -21.39 13.12
CA GLY A 469 -1.90 -20.68 11.85
C GLY A 469 -2.06 -19.16 12.01
N ARG A 470 -3.04 -18.71 12.81
CA ARG A 470 -3.21 -17.30 13.21
C ARG A 470 -1.97 -16.78 13.92
N LEU A 471 -1.50 -17.52 14.93
CA LEU A 471 -0.27 -17.15 15.65
C LEU A 471 0.96 -17.15 14.74
N THR A 472 1.06 -18.04 13.74
CA THR A 472 2.12 -17.99 12.73
C THR A 472 2.09 -16.67 11.96
N TYR A 473 0.92 -16.14 11.61
CA TYR A 473 0.79 -14.87 10.92
C TYR A 473 1.10 -13.69 11.85
N GLU A 474 0.63 -13.72 13.09
CA GLU A 474 0.96 -12.71 14.10
C GLU A 474 2.47 -12.70 14.40
N MET A 475 3.08 -13.89 14.61
CA MET A 475 4.52 -14.07 14.82
C MET A 475 5.34 -13.54 13.65
N TRP A 476 4.90 -13.83 12.43
CA TRP A 476 5.56 -13.29 11.25
C TRP A 476 5.66 -11.76 11.29
N ARG A 477 4.56 -11.08 11.66
CA ARG A 477 4.52 -9.61 11.75
C ARG A 477 5.31 -9.08 12.96
N ALA A 478 5.38 -9.81 14.05
CA ALA A 478 6.27 -9.50 15.18
C ALA A 478 7.75 -9.65 14.79
N CYS A 479 8.12 -10.73 14.11
CA CYS A 479 9.48 -10.94 13.59
C CYS A 479 9.92 -9.81 12.64
N ARG A 480 8.99 -9.21 11.87
CA ARG A 480 9.30 -8.07 10.98
C ARG A 480 9.90 -6.89 11.75
N LEU A 481 9.39 -6.58 12.95
CA LEU A 481 9.94 -5.50 13.79
C LEU A 481 11.41 -5.76 14.14
N VAL A 482 11.75 -7.02 14.41
CA VAL A 482 13.10 -7.43 14.80
C VAL A 482 14.05 -7.50 13.61
N VAL A 483 13.63 -8.13 12.52
CA VAL A 483 14.53 -8.36 11.37
C VAL A 483 14.75 -7.11 10.53
N ASP A 484 13.75 -6.24 10.35
CA ASP A 484 13.88 -4.99 9.60
C ASP A 484 14.85 -4.05 10.32
N THR A 485 14.62 -3.77 11.61
CA THR A 485 15.51 -2.96 12.44
C THR A 485 16.88 -3.62 12.62
N GLY A 486 16.91 -4.95 12.71
CA GLY A 486 18.13 -5.75 12.80
C GLY A 486 19.03 -5.56 11.58
N MET A 487 18.48 -5.70 10.39
CA MET A 487 19.24 -5.57 9.13
C MET A 487 19.63 -4.13 8.84
N HIS A 488 18.70 -3.18 9.04
CA HIS A 488 18.90 -1.81 8.60
C HIS A 488 19.66 -0.93 9.59
N ALA A 489 19.70 -1.28 10.88
CA ALA A 489 20.34 -0.46 11.91
C ALA A 489 21.25 -1.23 12.88
N LYS A 490 21.09 -2.53 13.04
CA LYS A 490 21.83 -3.32 14.04
C LYS A 490 22.83 -4.32 13.43
N GLY A 491 23.17 -4.18 12.14
CA GLY A 491 24.19 -4.95 11.47
C GLY A 491 23.89 -6.44 11.27
N TRP A 492 22.61 -6.84 11.27
CA TRP A 492 22.24 -8.23 11.01
C TRP A 492 22.51 -8.58 9.55
N SER A 493 23.07 -9.77 9.35
CA SER A 493 23.17 -10.34 8.00
C SER A 493 21.79 -10.80 7.51
N ARG A 494 21.66 -10.93 6.19
CA ARG A 494 20.48 -11.53 5.55
C ARG A 494 20.20 -12.94 6.09
N GLU A 495 21.25 -13.76 6.25
CA GLU A 495 21.13 -15.12 6.78
C GLU A 495 20.60 -15.14 8.21
N ARG A 496 21.12 -14.26 9.10
CA ARG A 496 20.63 -14.12 10.47
C ARG A 496 19.13 -13.77 10.49
N ALA A 497 18.71 -12.84 9.64
CA ALA A 497 17.31 -12.45 9.53
C ALA A 497 16.42 -13.58 9.01
N MET A 498 16.91 -14.35 8.01
CA MET A 498 16.21 -15.52 7.47
C MET A 498 16.05 -16.61 8.55
N ASN A 499 17.12 -16.93 9.27
CA ASN A 499 17.10 -17.94 10.34
C ASN A 499 16.14 -17.51 11.45
N PHE A 500 16.20 -16.25 11.90
CA PHE A 500 15.30 -15.73 12.92
C PHE A 500 13.82 -15.88 12.52
N LEU A 501 13.48 -15.56 11.28
CA LEU A 501 12.12 -15.70 10.77
C LEU A 501 11.71 -17.18 10.60
N ALA A 502 12.61 -18.03 10.12
CA ALA A 502 12.36 -19.46 9.91
C ALA A 502 12.15 -20.23 11.22
N ASP A 503 12.91 -19.88 12.27
CA ASP A 503 12.91 -20.54 13.57
C ASP A 503 11.68 -20.17 14.43
N ASN A 504 11.03 -19.06 14.09
CA ASN A 504 9.86 -18.58 14.84
C ASN A 504 8.53 -18.77 14.12
N THR A 505 8.50 -19.18 12.85
CA THR A 505 7.26 -19.27 12.07
C THR A 505 7.14 -20.59 11.32
N ALA A 506 5.91 -20.99 11.01
CA ALA A 506 5.63 -22.12 10.11
C ALA A 506 5.59 -21.73 8.62
N LEU A 507 6.12 -20.56 8.25
CA LEU A 507 6.22 -20.13 6.86
C LEU A 507 7.14 -21.07 6.06
N SER A 508 6.83 -21.27 4.78
CA SER A 508 7.75 -22.03 3.91
C SER A 508 9.09 -21.29 3.77
N LEU A 509 10.19 -22.03 3.68
CA LEU A 509 11.54 -21.42 3.54
C LEU A 509 11.66 -20.54 2.28
N HIS A 510 10.90 -20.85 1.23
CA HIS A 510 10.81 -19.98 0.07
C HIS A 510 10.18 -18.62 0.43
N ASN A 511 9.09 -18.63 1.21
CA ASN A 511 8.44 -17.40 1.65
C ASN A 511 9.35 -16.57 2.58
N VAL A 512 10.04 -17.22 3.50
CA VAL A 512 11.07 -16.59 4.37
C VAL A 512 12.10 -15.83 3.53
N LYS A 513 12.66 -16.49 2.50
CA LYS A 513 13.64 -15.86 1.60
C LYS A 513 13.05 -14.65 0.88
N THR A 514 11.88 -14.79 0.29
CA THR A 514 11.22 -13.73 -0.48
C THR A 514 10.91 -12.53 0.39
N GLU A 515 10.43 -12.75 1.61
CA GLU A 515 10.09 -11.69 2.55
C GLU A 515 11.33 -10.94 3.04
N ILE A 516 12.40 -11.63 3.39
CA ILE A 516 13.65 -10.97 3.80
C ILE A 516 14.22 -10.12 2.65
N ASP A 517 14.23 -10.64 1.42
CA ASP A 517 14.66 -9.87 0.24
C ASP A 517 13.78 -8.64 -0.01
N ARG A 518 12.48 -8.75 0.25
CA ARG A 518 11.54 -7.64 0.21
C ARG A 518 11.89 -6.58 1.26
N TYR A 519 12.12 -6.97 2.53
CA TYR A 519 12.44 -6.01 3.60
C TYR A 519 13.76 -5.29 3.33
N ILE A 520 14.78 -5.99 2.82
CA ILE A 520 16.06 -5.40 2.41
C ILE A 520 15.85 -4.29 1.36
N SER A 521 14.96 -4.53 0.38
CA SER A 521 14.72 -3.60 -0.72
C SER A 521 13.67 -2.53 -0.43
N TRP A 522 12.96 -2.63 0.69
CA TRP A 522 11.89 -1.70 1.10
C TRP A 522 11.94 -1.40 2.60
N PRO A 523 12.95 -0.66 3.05
CA PRO A 523 13.20 -0.41 4.48
C PRO A 523 12.01 0.21 5.21
N GLY A 524 11.70 -0.31 6.39
CA GLY A 524 10.67 0.21 7.29
C GLY A 524 9.23 -0.21 6.96
N GLN A 525 8.91 -0.60 5.71
CA GLN A 525 7.53 -0.94 5.34
C GLN A 525 6.97 -2.11 6.16
N ALA A 526 7.80 -3.09 6.45
CA ALA A 526 7.43 -4.26 7.20
C ALA A 526 6.97 -3.96 8.64
N LEU A 527 7.37 -2.82 9.21
CA LEU A 527 7.04 -2.39 10.57
C LEU A 527 5.57 -1.98 10.74
N SER A 528 4.93 -1.54 9.64
CA SER A 528 3.56 -1.01 9.63
C SER A 528 2.54 -1.94 10.29
N TYR A 529 2.62 -3.22 10.01
CA TYR A 529 1.64 -4.24 10.40
C TYR A 529 1.47 -4.34 11.91
N LYS A 530 2.56 -4.71 12.59
CA LYS A 530 2.50 -4.97 14.03
C LYS A 530 2.38 -3.68 14.83
N MET A 531 3.05 -2.61 14.42
CA MET A 531 2.92 -1.30 15.09
C MET A 531 1.50 -0.75 14.99
N GLY A 532 0.85 -0.92 13.84
CA GLY A 532 -0.55 -0.54 13.65
C GLY A 532 -1.51 -1.36 14.52
N GLU A 533 -1.37 -2.68 14.52
CA GLU A 533 -2.19 -3.58 15.34
C GLU A 533 -2.06 -3.27 16.84
N LEU A 534 -0.82 -3.14 17.33
CA LEU A 534 -0.57 -2.83 18.74
C LEU A 534 -1.21 -1.50 19.15
N THR A 535 -1.16 -0.49 18.27
CA THR A 535 -1.82 0.79 18.51
C THR A 535 -3.34 0.63 18.59
N ILE A 536 -3.96 -0.09 17.66
CA ILE A 536 -5.42 -0.31 17.67
C ILE A 536 -5.84 -1.10 18.91
N LYS A 537 -5.11 -2.15 19.29
CA LYS A 537 -5.37 -2.92 20.52
C LYS A 537 -5.21 -2.07 21.79
N LYS A 538 -4.15 -1.24 21.86
CA LYS A 538 -3.95 -0.29 22.96
C LYS A 538 -5.14 0.66 23.10
N LEU A 539 -5.60 1.24 21.99
CA LEU A 539 -6.74 2.16 21.96
C LEU A 539 -8.03 1.46 22.35
N ARG A 540 -8.27 0.25 21.87
CA ARG A 540 -9.42 -0.57 22.27
C ARG A 540 -9.43 -0.80 23.78
N ASN A 541 -8.36 -1.30 24.34
CA ASN A 541 -8.24 -1.54 25.77
C ASN A 541 -8.46 -0.27 26.61
N MET A 542 -7.94 0.87 26.15
CA MET A 542 -8.17 2.16 26.78
C MET A 542 -9.67 2.52 26.79
N VAL A 543 -10.39 2.30 25.69
CA VAL A 543 -11.83 2.60 25.61
C VAL A 543 -12.63 1.64 26.50
N GLU A 544 -12.32 0.34 26.46
CA GLU A 544 -12.93 -0.69 27.32
C GLU A 544 -12.81 -0.31 28.82
N LEU A 545 -11.61 0.03 29.27
CA LEU A 545 -11.34 0.44 30.65
C LEU A 545 -12.05 1.77 31.01
N SER A 546 -12.11 2.71 30.05
CA SER A 546 -12.69 4.04 30.29
C SER A 546 -14.21 4.06 30.36
N LEU A 547 -14.89 3.21 29.59
CA LEU A 547 -16.36 3.18 29.47
C LEU A 547 -17.00 2.01 30.23
N GLY A 548 -16.25 0.98 30.62
CA GLY A 548 -16.74 -0.18 31.35
C GLY A 548 -17.95 -0.82 30.65
N GLU A 549 -19.07 -0.98 31.38
CA GLU A 549 -20.31 -1.58 30.86
C GLU A 549 -20.96 -0.80 29.69
N ASN A 550 -20.55 0.46 29.46
CA ASN A 550 -21.05 1.27 28.35
C ASN A 550 -20.18 1.14 27.09
N PHE A 551 -19.18 0.26 27.09
CA PHE A 551 -18.38 -0.04 25.90
C PHE A 551 -19.22 -0.80 24.87
N ASP A 552 -19.22 -0.33 23.63
CA ASP A 552 -19.78 -1.03 22.47
C ASP A 552 -18.69 -1.22 21.43
N LEU A 553 -18.28 -2.46 21.20
CA LEU A 553 -17.24 -2.82 20.23
C LEU A 553 -17.54 -2.32 18.82
N ARG A 554 -18.81 -2.31 18.42
CA ARG A 554 -19.23 -1.84 17.11
C ARG A 554 -19.04 -0.33 16.96
N GLU A 555 -19.29 0.45 18.04
CA GLU A 555 -19.01 1.89 18.05
C GLU A 555 -17.51 2.14 17.94
N PHE A 556 -16.71 1.39 18.70
CA PHE A 556 -15.25 1.52 18.63
C PHE A 556 -14.73 1.29 17.21
N HIS A 557 -15.15 0.21 16.55
CA HIS A 557 -14.73 -0.09 15.18
C HIS A 557 -15.19 0.98 14.19
N ASP A 558 -16.41 1.50 14.34
CA ASP A 558 -16.89 2.61 13.52
C ASP A 558 -16.06 3.89 13.75
N GLN A 559 -15.65 4.20 15.00
CA GLN A 559 -14.76 5.33 15.26
C GLN A 559 -13.39 5.16 14.58
N VAL A 560 -12.85 3.94 14.54
CA VAL A 560 -11.59 3.65 13.85
C VAL A 560 -11.73 3.85 12.34
N LEU A 561 -12.81 3.36 11.73
CA LEU A 561 -12.91 3.23 10.26
C LEU A 561 -13.62 4.38 9.54
N LYS A 562 -14.59 5.07 10.19
CA LYS A 562 -15.47 6.03 9.53
C LYS A 562 -14.76 7.20 8.83
N ASN A 563 -13.56 7.53 9.28
CA ASN A 563 -12.77 8.63 8.75
C ASN A 563 -11.72 8.19 7.72
N GLY A 564 -11.72 6.92 7.31
CA GLY A 564 -10.74 6.38 6.38
C GLY A 564 -9.32 6.33 6.95
N SER A 565 -8.34 6.19 6.08
CA SER A 565 -6.94 6.02 6.47
C SER A 565 -6.32 7.32 7.00
N MET A 566 -5.65 7.25 8.16
CA MET A 566 -5.00 8.39 8.81
C MET A 566 -3.75 7.97 9.58
N PRO A 567 -2.84 8.89 9.93
CA PRO A 567 -1.74 8.59 10.86
C PRO A 567 -2.25 8.06 12.20
N LEU A 568 -1.56 7.09 12.80
CA LEU A 568 -1.98 6.48 14.09
C LEU A 568 -2.06 7.51 15.23
N SER A 569 -1.20 8.53 15.22
CA SER A 569 -1.28 9.63 16.19
C SER A 569 -2.61 10.41 16.09
N MET A 570 -3.12 10.59 14.86
CA MET A 570 -4.43 11.22 14.65
C MET A 570 -5.58 10.29 15.09
N LEU A 571 -5.47 9.00 14.81
CA LEU A 571 -6.41 8.00 15.32
C LEU A 571 -6.48 8.02 16.85
N GLU A 572 -5.33 8.08 17.54
CA GLU A 572 -5.28 8.18 19.01
C GLU A 572 -6.05 9.41 19.51
N THR A 573 -5.84 10.57 18.89
CA THR A 573 -6.59 11.80 19.22
C THR A 573 -8.09 11.62 19.07
N ILE A 574 -8.54 11.04 17.95
CA ILE A 574 -9.98 10.83 17.68
C ILE A 574 -10.61 9.88 18.71
N ILE A 575 -9.92 8.83 19.08
CA ILE A 575 -10.44 7.85 20.04
C ILE A 575 -10.48 8.44 21.46
N ILE A 576 -9.51 9.25 21.85
CA ILE A 576 -9.53 9.99 23.13
C ILE A 576 -10.73 10.95 23.15
N ASP A 577 -10.92 11.76 22.12
CA ASP A 577 -12.05 12.68 21.99
C ASP A 577 -13.42 11.95 22.05
N TYR A 578 -13.49 10.79 21.40
CA TYR A 578 -14.69 9.95 21.46
C TYR A 578 -15.02 9.53 22.90
N VAL A 579 -14.03 9.07 23.66
CA VAL A 579 -14.22 8.66 25.05
C VAL A 579 -14.69 9.83 25.91
N GLU A 580 -14.07 10.99 25.79
CA GLU A 580 -14.46 12.17 26.57
C GLU A 580 -15.89 12.64 26.25
N LYS A 581 -16.27 12.71 24.98
CA LYS A 581 -17.64 13.03 24.55
C LYS A 581 -18.66 12.02 25.08
N LYS A 582 -18.33 10.71 25.01
CA LYS A 582 -19.23 9.65 25.50
C LYS A 582 -19.44 9.74 27.01
N LYS A 583 -18.38 10.04 27.79
CA LYS A 583 -18.48 10.24 29.23
C LYS A 583 -19.39 11.42 29.62
N VAL A 584 -19.39 12.51 28.84
CA VAL A 584 -20.28 13.65 29.07
C VAL A 584 -21.75 13.24 28.89
N VAL A 585 -22.05 12.59 27.75
CA VAL A 585 -23.42 12.10 27.45
C VAL A 585 -23.92 11.16 28.54
N LEU A 586 -23.10 10.18 28.96
CA LEU A 586 -23.47 9.23 30.02
C LEU A 586 -23.69 9.88 31.41
N LYS A 587 -23.07 11.02 31.68
CA LYS A 587 -23.35 11.79 32.91
C LYS A 587 -24.69 12.53 32.83
N GLU A 588 -24.99 13.08 31.67
CA GLU A 588 -26.26 13.79 31.44
C GLU A 588 -27.46 12.83 31.49
N GLU A 589 -27.35 11.62 30.95
CA GLU A 589 -28.40 10.58 31.01
C GLU A 589 -28.67 10.05 32.43
N LYS A 590 -27.72 10.23 33.36
CA LYS A 590 -27.89 9.82 34.76
C LYS A 590 -28.43 10.90 35.68
N GLN A 591 -28.57 12.13 35.20
CA GLN A 591 -29.19 13.27 35.88
C GLN A 591 -30.66 13.43 35.50
#